data_5789d68668326eacbb7a99bca14f5d4d
#
_entry.id   5789d68668326eacbb7a99bca14f5d4d
#
_cell.length_a   1.000
_cell.length_b   1.000
_cell.length_c   1.000
_cell.angle_alpha   90.00
_cell.angle_beta   90.00
_cell.angle_gamma   90.00
#
_symmetry.space_group_name_H-M   'P 1'
#
loop_
_entity.id
_entity.type
_entity.pdbx_description
1 polymer ?
#
loop_
_entity_poly.entity_id
_entity_poly.type
_entity_poly.pdbx_seq_one_letter_code
_entity_poly.pdbx_strand_id
1 'polypeptide(L)'
;MREDANMKGNSVLTSKIEAEVELLERHVVMLNTIKKHEPIGIIRLSELLDIPQHKVRYSLRILEQEGLINPSPDGAVTTEKLAEFYENVVSILERMEVTVSKLKGQLEEEYKKNAKD
;
A
#
# COMPACT_ATOMS: atom_id res chain seq x y z
N MET A 1 -6.29 16.24 -10.46
CA MET A 1 -5.96 16.28 -9.06
C MET A 1 -6.67 15.20 -8.31
N ARG A 2 -5.89 14.37 -7.66
CA ARG A 2 -6.44 13.23 -6.93
C ARG A 2 -7.40 13.65 -5.82
N GLU A 3 -7.04 14.67 -5.09
CA GLU A 3 -7.88 15.17 -3.99
C GLU A 3 -9.23 15.65 -4.47
N ASP A 4 -9.24 16.34 -5.60
CA ASP A 4 -10.49 16.83 -6.17
C ASP A 4 -11.39 15.67 -6.57
N ALA A 5 -10.79 14.62 -7.16
CA ALA A 5 -11.53 13.42 -7.54
C ALA A 5 -12.14 12.74 -6.31
N ASN A 6 -11.39 12.70 -5.20
CA ASN A 6 -11.87 12.10 -3.97
C ASN A 6 -13.00 12.89 -3.34
N MET A 7 -12.97 14.20 -3.50
CA MET A 7 -14.01 15.07 -2.94
C MET A 7 -15.27 15.06 -3.76
N LYS A 8 -15.18 14.76 -5.06
CA LYS A 8 -16.31 14.72 -5.97
C LYS A 8 -16.82 13.29 -6.11
N GLY A 9 -18.05 13.06 -5.75
CA GLY A 9 -18.68 11.78 -5.95
C GLY A 9 -18.05 10.64 -5.16
N ASN A 10 -17.31 11.02 -4.14
CA ASN A 10 -16.66 10.08 -3.29
C ASN A 10 -17.68 9.35 -2.42
N SER A 11 -17.70 8.03 -2.46
CA SER A 11 -18.58 7.23 -1.62
C SER A 11 -17.76 6.57 -0.52
N VAL A 12 -18.45 6.15 0.53
CA VAL A 12 -17.80 5.42 1.62
C VAL A 12 -17.10 4.17 1.10
N LEU A 13 -17.75 3.50 0.13
CA LEU A 13 -17.20 2.27 -0.44
C LEU A 13 -15.86 2.51 -1.14
N THR A 14 -15.82 3.53 -1.99
CA THR A 14 -14.62 3.77 -2.78
C THR A 14 -13.50 4.43 -1.99
N SER A 15 -13.82 5.35 -1.09
CA SER A 15 -12.78 5.99 -0.30
C SER A 15 -12.09 5.02 0.65
N LYS A 16 -12.84 4.05 1.17
CA LYS A 16 -12.24 3.06 2.05
C LYS A 16 -11.27 2.15 1.31
N ILE A 17 -11.67 1.71 0.12
CA ILE A 17 -10.82 0.88 -0.72
C ILE A 17 -9.54 1.63 -1.09
N GLU A 18 -9.67 2.87 -1.51
CA GLU A 18 -8.51 3.68 -1.90
C GLU A 18 -7.56 3.88 -0.73
N ALA A 19 -8.10 4.14 0.45
CA ALA A 19 -7.28 4.33 1.64
C ALA A 19 -6.49 3.09 1.98
N GLU A 20 -7.11 1.91 1.85
CA GLU A 20 -6.45 0.64 2.14
C GLU A 20 -5.35 0.34 1.13
N VAL A 21 -5.59 0.63 -0.15
CA VAL A 21 -4.59 0.41 -1.19
C VAL A 21 -3.40 1.35 -0.99
N GLU A 22 -3.65 2.61 -0.65
CA GLU A 22 -2.59 3.57 -0.38
C GLU A 22 -1.74 3.15 0.82
N LEU A 23 -2.39 2.60 1.83
CA LEU A 23 -1.69 2.12 3.01
C LEU A 23 -0.79 0.93 2.67
N LEU A 24 -1.30 0.00 1.88
CA LEU A 24 -0.51 -1.14 1.41
C LEU A 24 0.71 -0.64 0.61
N GLU A 25 0.49 0.32 -0.27
CA GLU A 25 1.57 0.90 -1.06
C GLU A 25 2.67 1.46 -0.17
N ARG A 26 2.29 2.19 0.88
CA ARG A 26 3.26 2.77 1.81
C ARG A 26 4.06 1.68 2.53
N HIS A 27 3.37 0.63 2.99
CA HIS A 27 4.04 -0.48 3.67
C HIS A 27 5.04 -1.18 2.76
N VAL A 28 4.66 -1.42 1.50
CA VAL A 28 5.51 -2.12 0.53
C VAL A 28 6.73 -1.26 0.17
N VAL A 29 6.50 0.03 -0.11
CA VAL A 29 7.60 0.95 -0.43
C VAL A 29 8.58 1.02 0.73
N MET A 30 8.07 1.09 1.94
CA MET A 30 8.92 1.15 3.13
C MET A 30 9.71 -0.14 3.30
N LEU A 31 9.07 -1.28 3.12
CA LEU A 31 9.74 -2.57 3.26
C LEU A 31 10.86 -2.71 2.24
N ASN A 32 10.63 -2.30 1.00
CA ASN A 32 11.65 -2.34 -0.05
C ASN A 32 12.83 -1.42 0.28
N THR A 33 12.53 -0.25 0.86
CA THR A 33 13.58 0.70 1.25
C THR A 33 14.41 0.15 2.40
N ILE A 34 13.75 -0.47 3.38
CA ILE A 34 14.47 -1.10 4.48
C ILE A 34 15.42 -2.18 3.93
N LYS A 35 14.91 -3.01 3.04
CA LYS A 35 15.72 -4.09 2.45
C LYS A 35 16.99 -3.55 1.80
N LYS A 36 16.89 -2.41 1.13
CA LYS A 36 18.04 -1.82 0.44
C LYS A 36 19.04 -1.16 1.38
N HIS A 37 18.58 -0.66 2.51
CA HIS A 37 19.40 0.19 3.38
C HIS A 37 19.60 -0.36 4.79
N GLU A 38 19.12 -1.55 5.07
CA GLU A 38 19.16 -2.10 6.42
C GLU A 38 20.58 -2.17 6.99
N PRO A 39 20.75 -1.86 8.29
CA PRO A 39 19.72 -1.42 9.21
C PRO A 39 19.42 0.07 9.04
N ILE A 40 18.17 0.46 9.23
CA ILE A 40 17.76 1.84 9.00
C ILE A 40 16.67 2.24 10.01
N GLY A 41 16.78 3.47 10.53
CA GLY A 41 15.86 3.98 11.53
C GLY A 41 14.80 4.90 10.95
N ILE A 42 13.93 5.38 11.84
CA ILE A 42 12.76 6.20 11.49
C ILE A 42 13.15 7.49 10.78
N ILE A 43 14.13 8.19 11.32
CA ILE A 43 14.50 9.52 10.79
C ILE A 43 14.99 9.40 9.35
N ARG A 44 15.87 8.44 9.11
CA ARG A 44 16.41 8.26 7.77
C ARG A 44 15.37 7.78 6.78
N LEU A 45 14.48 6.87 7.21
CA LEU A 45 13.38 6.43 6.37
C LEU A 45 12.46 7.59 6.02
N SER A 46 12.15 8.43 7.00
CA SER A 46 11.32 9.60 6.78
C SER A 46 11.93 10.53 5.74
N GLU A 47 13.24 10.75 5.83
CA GLU A 47 13.95 11.59 4.89
C GLU A 47 14.00 11.01 3.49
N LEU A 48 14.36 9.73 3.39
CA LEU A 48 14.48 9.07 2.09
C LEU A 48 13.16 9.00 1.34
N LEU A 49 12.07 8.76 2.07
CA LEU A 49 10.77 8.55 1.45
C LEU A 49 9.88 9.78 1.45
N ASP A 50 10.33 10.85 2.10
CA ASP A 50 9.54 12.07 2.25
C ASP A 50 8.17 11.77 2.84
N ILE A 51 8.16 10.96 3.89
CA ILE A 51 6.97 10.57 4.62
C ILE A 51 7.11 11.05 6.07
N PRO A 52 6.08 11.65 6.66
CA PRO A 52 6.15 12.11 8.05
C PRO A 52 6.54 10.97 9.00
N GLN A 53 7.31 11.30 10.03
CA GLN A 53 7.82 10.30 10.96
C GLN A 53 6.71 9.47 11.62
N HIS A 54 5.56 10.10 11.93
CA HIS A 54 4.48 9.35 12.58
C HIS A 54 3.89 8.28 11.66
N LYS A 55 3.87 8.53 10.36
CA LYS A 55 3.41 7.53 9.39
C LYS A 55 4.44 6.42 9.20
N VAL A 56 5.73 6.79 9.21
CA VAL A 56 6.82 5.82 9.18
C VAL A 56 6.72 4.89 10.39
N ARG A 57 6.52 5.49 11.57
CA ARG A 57 6.43 4.72 12.81
C ARG A 57 5.27 3.73 12.76
N TYR A 58 4.13 4.18 12.24
CA TYR A 58 2.96 3.31 12.11
C TYR A 58 3.26 2.12 11.21
N SER A 59 3.83 2.37 10.03
CA SER A 59 4.16 1.30 9.08
C SER A 59 5.17 0.34 9.65
N LEU A 60 6.19 0.85 10.36
CA LEU A 60 7.19 -0.03 10.99
C LEU A 60 6.54 -0.96 12.00
N ARG A 61 5.59 -0.44 12.78
CA ARG A 61 4.88 -1.26 13.76
C ARG A 61 4.13 -2.38 13.09
N ILE A 62 3.43 -2.09 11.99
CA ILE A 62 2.69 -3.11 11.24
C ILE A 62 3.64 -4.15 10.66
N LEU A 63 4.73 -3.70 10.03
CA LEU A 63 5.71 -4.63 9.44
C LEU A 63 6.35 -5.52 10.50
N GLU A 64 6.60 -4.98 11.67
CA GLU A 64 7.15 -5.75 12.78
C GLU A 64 6.14 -6.78 13.29
N GLN A 65 4.88 -6.38 13.45
CA GLN A 65 3.82 -7.28 13.88
C GLN A 65 3.63 -8.44 12.92
N GLU A 66 3.83 -8.18 11.63
CA GLU A 66 3.74 -9.23 10.61
C GLU A 66 4.99 -10.09 10.53
N GLY A 67 6.00 -9.76 11.30
CA GLY A 67 7.24 -10.54 11.33
C GLY A 67 8.14 -10.31 10.14
N LEU A 68 7.94 -9.22 9.41
CA LEU A 68 8.73 -8.93 8.21
C LEU A 68 10.00 -8.16 8.51
N ILE A 69 10.02 -7.45 9.63
CA ILE A 69 11.20 -6.74 10.09
C ILE A 69 11.37 -6.97 11.60
N ASN A 70 12.61 -6.80 12.05
CA ASN A 70 12.95 -6.80 13.48
C ASN A 70 13.70 -5.53 13.83
N PRO A 71 13.51 -5.02 15.04
CA PRO A 71 14.33 -3.89 15.49
C PRO A 71 15.74 -4.38 15.79
N SER A 72 16.72 -3.49 15.63
CA SER A 72 18.09 -3.73 16.03
C SER A 72 18.65 -2.45 16.61
N PRO A 73 19.81 -2.48 17.26
CA PRO A 73 20.38 -1.25 17.83
C PRO A 73 20.58 -0.16 16.79
N ASP A 74 20.82 -0.52 15.55
CA ASP A 74 21.10 0.44 14.48
C ASP A 74 19.91 0.69 13.56
N GLY A 75 18.76 0.10 13.85
CA GLY A 75 17.56 0.30 13.05
C GLY A 75 16.89 -0.99 12.65
N ALA A 76 15.89 -0.87 11.79
CA ALA A 76 15.10 -2.01 11.34
C ALA A 76 15.89 -2.88 10.35
N VAL A 77 15.70 -4.18 10.45
CA VAL A 77 16.28 -5.15 9.51
C VAL A 77 15.17 -6.09 9.06
N THR A 78 15.30 -6.60 7.83
CA THR A 78 14.31 -7.55 7.30
C THR A 78 14.53 -8.95 7.84
N THR A 79 13.52 -9.81 7.68
CA THR A 79 13.59 -11.19 8.15
C THR A 79 13.51 -12.16 6.97
N GLU A 80 13.67 -13.44 7.26
CA GLU A 80 13.59 -14.51 6.25
C GLU A 80 12.15 -14.69 5.72
N LYS A 81 11.17 -14.08 6.34
CA LYS A 81 9.78 -14.16 5.88
C LYS A 81 9.50 -13.28 4.66
N LEU A 82 10.46 -12.44 4.30
CA LEU A 82 10.27 -11.47 3.23
C LEU A 82 9.93 -12.11 1.88
N ALA A 83 10.64 -13.17 1.51
CA ALA A 83 10.43 -13.82 0.22
C ALA A 83 9.00 -14.38 0.10
N GLU A 84 8.53 -15.03 1.14
CA GLU A 84 7.18 -15.56 1.18
C GLU A 84 6.14 -14.45 1.10
N PHE A 85 6.40 -13.35 1.80
CA PHE A 85 5.50 -12.19 1.77
C PHE A 85 5.38 -11.63 0.36
N TYR A 86 6.51 -11.43 -0.33
CA TYR A 86 6.49 -10.90 -1.69
C TYR A 86 5.66 -11.79 -2.61
N GLU A 87 5.88 -13.09 -2.53
CA GLU A 87 5.17 -14.05 -3.36
C GLU A 87 3.67 -14.00 -3.11
N ASN A 88 3.29 -13.97 -1.84
CA ASN A 88 1.88 -13.92 -1.44
C ASN A 88 1.21 -12.65 -1.91
N VAL A 89 1.87 -11.51 -1.76
CA VAL A 89 1.28 -10.23 -2.13
C VAL A 89 1.13 -10.12 -3.64
N VAL A 90 2.14 -10.58 -4.40
CA VAL A 90 2.04 -10.59 -5.86
C VAL A 90 0.83 -11.42 -6.30
N SER A 91 0.65 -12.60 -5.71
CA SER A 91 -0.47 -13.46 -6.03
C SER A 91 -1.82 -12.79 -5.72
N ILE A 92 -1.92 -12.14 -4.57
CA ILE A 92 -3.13 -11.43 -4.18
C ILE A 92 -3.42 -10.28 -5.15
N LEU A 93 -2.39 -9.52 -5.49
CA LEU A 93 -2.56 -8.38 -6.40
C LEU A 93 -2.97 -8.84 -7.80
N GLU A 94 -2.45 -9.96 -8.27
CA GLU A 94 -2.85 -10.53 -9.55
C GLU A 94 -4.33 -10.88 -9.56
N ARG A 95 -4.81 -11.48 -8.48
CA ARG A 95 -6.24 -11.81 -8.37
C ARG A 95 -7.08 -10.53 -8.29
N MET A 96 -6.58 -9.54 -7.59
CA MET A 96 -7.28 -8.26 -7.49
C MET A 96 -7.36 -7.54 -8.83
N GLU A 97 -6.30 -7.62 -9.63
CA GLU A 97 -6.29 -7.03 -10.96
C GLU A 97 -7.42 -7.59 -11.83
N VAL A 98 -7.60 -8.91 -11.77
CA VAL A 98 -8.68 -9.57 -12.53
C VAL A 98 -10.04 -9.05 -12.07
N THR A 99 -10.25 -9.00 -10.76
CA THR A 99 -11.52 -8.54 -10.19
C THR A 99 -11.79 -7.07 -10.51
N VAL A 100 -10.78 -6.23 -10.35
CA VAL A 100 -10.90 -4.80 -10.62
C VAL A 100 -11.24 -4.56 -12.09
N SER A 101 -10.54 -5.24 -12.98
CA SER A 101 -10.77 -5.12 -14.43
C SER A 101 -12.20 -5.54 -14.78
N LYS A 102 -12.66 -6.64 -14.20
CA LYS A 102 -14.02 -7.13 -14.43
C LYS A 102 -15.07 -6.14 -13.95
N LEU A 103 -14.89 -5.61 -12.74
CA LEU A 103 -15.81 -4.62 -12.18
C LEU A 103 -15.85 -3.36 -13.04
N LYS A 104 -14.69 -2.90 -13.46
CA LYS A 104 -14.59 -1.72 -14.30
C LYS A 104 -15.37 -1.92 -15.61
N GLY A 105 -15.20 -3.08 -16.25
CA GLY A 105 -15.92 -3.39 -17.47
C GLY A 105 -17.42 -3.40 -17.29
N GLN A 106 -17.89 -4.01 -16.20
CA GLN A 106 -19.31 -4.06 -15.90
C GLN A 106 -19.90 -2.67 -15.68
N LEU A 107 -19.17 -1.84 -14.94
CA LEU A 107 -19.62 -0.49 -14.63
C LEU A 107 -19.61 0.41 -15.86
N GLU A 108 -18.62 0.25 -16.72
CA GLU A 108 -18.54 0.99 -17.98
C GLU A 108 -19.73 0.68 -18.88
N GLU A 109 -20.14 -0.57 -18.93
CA GLU A 109 -21.31 -0.97 -19.70
C GLU A 109 -22.56 -0.26 -19.22
N GLU A 110 -22.79 -0.27 -17.92
CA GLU A 110 -23.97 0.39 -17.35
C GLU A 110 -23.90 1.90 -17.50
N TYR A 111 -22.72 2.46 -17.35
CA TYR A 111 -22.50 3.88 -17.54
C TYR A 111 -22.85 4.31 -18.97
N LYS A 112 -22.43 3.53 -19.95
CA LYS A 112 -22.69 3.83 -21.36
C LYS A 112 -24.19 3.73 -21.69
N LYS A 113 -24.86 2.74 -21.11
CA LYS A 113 -26.32 2.61 -21.28
C LYS A 113 -27.05 3.83 -20.75
N ASN A 114 -26.69 4.27 -19.57
CA ASN A 114 -27.31 5.44 -18.96
C ASN A 114 -27.05 6.71 -19.76
N ALA A 115 -25.86 6.83 -20.32
CA ALA A 115 -25.48 7.99 -21.09
C ALA A 115 -26.29 8.10 -22.39
N LYS A 116 -26.73 6.96 -22.95
CA LYS A 116 -27.52 6.95 -24.18
C LYS A 116 -28.98 7.30 -23.94
N ASP A 117 -29.45 7.04 -22.74
CA ASP A 117 -30.83 7.33 -22.36
C ASP A 117 -30.98 8.81 -22.02
#